data_d750cdad342b4414c99d7ed1930b7222
#
_entry.id   d750cdad342b4414c99d7ed1930b7222
#
_cell.length_a   1.000
_cell.length_b   1.000
_cell.length_c   1.000
_cell.angle_alpha   90.00
_cell.angle_beta   90.00
_cell.angle_gamma   90.00
#
_symmetry.space_group_name_H-M   'P 1'
#
loop_
_entity.id
_entity.type
_entity.pdbx_description
1 polymer ?
#
loop_
_entity_poly.entity_id
_entity_poly.type
_entity_poly.pdbx_seq_one_letter_code
_entity_poly.pdbx_strand_id
1 'polypeptide(L)'
;MPTPETTPVIIAAKRTPVGRFLGGLSRVPAPQLGAWAIEAALKDSGAQASEIDECIMGCVLQAGLGQNPARQAALMAGLPDTISAVT
;
A
#
# COMPACT_ATOMS: atom_id res chain seq x y z
N MET A 1 -9.48 -25.67 13.62
CA MET A 1 -8.06 -25.34 13.46
C MET A 1 -7.74 -25.11 12.00
N PRO A 2 -7.19 -23.97 11.59
CA PRO A 2 -6.75 -23.81 10.21
C PRO A 2 -5.60 -24.75 9.91
N THR A 3 -5.57 -25.25 8.69
CA THR A 3 -4.45 -26.04 8.17
C THR A 3 -3.32 -25.09 7.74
N PRO A 4 -2.08 -25.58 7.51
CA PRO A 4 -1.01 -24.71 6.98
C PRO A 4 -1.40 -23.97 5.71
N GLU A 5 -2.22 -24.57 4.83
CA GLU A 5 -2.68 -23.96 3.59
C GLU A 5 -3.68 -22.83 3.79
N THR A 6 -4.35 -22.81 4.96
CA THR A 6 -5.35 -21.78 5.28
C THR A 6 -4.89 -20.79 6.34
N THR A 7 -3.68 -20.96 6.86
CA THR A 7 -3.15 -20.06 7.89
C THR A 7 -2.62 -18.78 7.23
N PRO A 8 -3.13 -17.59 7.61
CA PRO A 8 -2.60 -16.34 7.10
C PRO A 8 -1.15 -16.16 7.53
N VAL A 9 -0.33 -15.66 6.62
CA VAL A 9 1.08 -15.37 6.88
C VAL A 9 1.46 -14.02 6.31
N ILE A 10 2.49 -13.39 6.90
CA ILE A 10 3.08 -12.16 6.38
C ILE A 10 4.25 -12.55 5.48
N ILE A 11 4.20 -12.17 4.21
CA ILE A 11 5.24 -12.53 3.24
C ILE A 11 6.21 -11.39 2.93
N ALA A 12 5.88 -10.16 3.32
CA ALA A 12 6.79 -9.02 3.20
C ALA A 12 6.35 -7.93 4.17
N ALA A 13 7.29 -7.10 4.58
CA ALA A 13 7.02 -5.93 5.42
C ALA A 13 7.95 -4.81 4.99
N LYS A 14 7.39 -3.71 4.51
CA LYS A 14 8.15 -2.56 4.01
C LYS A 14 7.52 -1.26 4.48
N ARG A 15 8.34 -0.25 4.60
CA ARG A 15 7.91 1.11 4.91
C ARG A 15 8.80 2.13 4.23
N THR A 16 8.29 3.33 4.09
CA THR A 16 9.13 4.48 3.75
C THR A 16 9.90 4.94 4.98
N PRO A 17 10.95 5.76 4.81
CA PRO A 17 11.55 6.45 5.95
C PRO A 17 10.49 7.28 6.69
N VAL A 18 10.68 7.46 7.99
CA VAL A 18 9.87 8.40 8.76
C VAL A 18 10.48 9.78 8.56
N GLY A 19 9.70 10.68 7.93
CA GLY A 19 10.13 12.05 7.72
C GLY A 19 9.99 12.88 8.99
N ARG A 20 10.53 14.09 8.96
CA ARG A 20 10.31 15.07 10.03
C ARG A 20 9.48 16.23 9.49
N PHE A 21 8.93 17.01 10.38
CA PHE A 21 8.11 18.17 10.04
C PHE A 21 8.84 19.09 9.06
N LEU A 22 8.20 19.39 7.94
CA LEU A 22 8.75 20.19 6.83
C LEU A 22 10.06 19.64 6.26
N GLY A 23 10.34 18.36 6.45
CA GLY A 23 11.56 17.72 5.94
C GLY A 23 11.44 17.21 4.52
N GLY A 24 12.29 16.23 4.17
CA GLY A 24 12.44 15.76 2.79
C GLY A 24 11.20 15.11 2.18
N LEU A 25 10.27 14.61 2.98
CA LEU A 25 9.03 14.00 2.50
C LEU A 25 7.84 14.96 2.49
N SER A 26 8.04 16.22 2.87
CA SER A 26 6.95 17.19 3.08
C SER A 26 6.12 17.47 1.82
N ARG A 27 6.68 17.28 0.64
CA ARG A 27 6.00 17.51 -0.64
C ARG A 27 5.48 16.24 -1.30
N VAL A 28 5.64 15.10 -0.66
CA VAL A 28 5.20 13.83 -1.21
C VAL A 28 3.80 13.51 -0.69
N PRO A 29 2.79 13.41 -1.56
CA PRO A 29 1.44 13.06 -1.12
C PRO A 29 1.40 11.67 -0.51
N ALA A 30 0.51 11.46 0.47
CA ALA A 30 0.39 10.18 1.14
C ALA A 30 0.13 9.00 0.18
N PRO A 31 -0.72 9.11 -0.86
CA PRO A 31 -0.88 8.01 -1.81
C PRO A 31 0.41 7.61 -2.50
N GLN A 32 1.31 8.55 -2.77
CA GLN A 32 2.60 8.23 -3.38
C GLN A 32 3.50 7.46 -2.41
N LEU A 33 3.50 7.84 -1.13
CA LEU A 33 4.23 7.09 -0.11
C LEU A 33 3.69 5.66 -0.01
N GLY A 34 2.37 5.52 -0.02
CA GLY A 34 1.71 4.22 -0.02
C GLY A 34 2.08 3.38 -1.24
N ALA A 35 2.11 4.00 -2.42
CA ALA A 35 2.48 3.32 -3.65
C ALA A 35 3.92 2.77 -3.59
N TRP A 36 4.86 3.56 -3.10
CA TRP A 36 6.24 3.11 -2.95
C TRP A 36 6.37 1.94 -1.98
N ALA A 37 5.63 1.98 -0.87
CA ALA A 37 5.63 0.86 0.09
C ALA A 37 5.03 -0.41 -0.53
N ILE A 38 3.95 -0.29 -1.28
CA ILE A 38 3.32 -1.41 -1.98
C ILE A 38 4.28 -2.01 -3.01
N GLU A 39 4.90 -1.17 -3.83
CA GLU A 39 5.87 -1.64 -4.84
C GLU A 39 7.01 -2.41 -4.20
N ALA A 40 7.57 -1.88 -3.13
CA ALA A 40 8.67 -2.53 -2.42
C ALA A 40 8.25 -3.86 -1.81
N ALA A 41 7.04 -3.93 -1.23
CA ALA A 41 6.52 -5.15 -0.63
C ALA A 41 6.26 -6.21 -1.71
N LEU A 42 5.69 -5.84 -2.85
CA LEU A 42 5.49 -6.76 -3.97
C LEU A 42 6.82 -7.35 -4.45
N LYS A 43 7.79 -6.49 -4.66
CA LYS A 43 9.11 -6.91 -5.12
C LYS A 43 9.76 -7.88 -4.14
N ASP A 44 9.71 -7.57 -2.86
CA ASP A 44 10.34 -8.38 -1.81
C ASP A 44 9.63 -9.72 -1.63
N SER A 45 8.30 -9.74 -1.76
CA SER A 45 7.51 -10.95 -1.56
C SER A 45 7.62 -11.94 -2.72
N GLY A 46 7.97 -11.46 -3.91
CA GLY A 46 7.90 -12.28 -5.12
C GLY A 46 6.50 -12.48 -5.68
N ALA A 47 5.47 -11.92 -5.03
CA ALA A 47 4.11 -11.99 -5.54
C ALA A 47 3.93 -11.08 -6.76
N GLN A 48 3.04 -11.47 -7.65
CA GLN A 48 2.68 -10.64 -8.79
C GLN A 48 1.49 -9.74 -8.45
N ALA A 49 1.44 -8.57 -9.06
CA ALA A 49 0.35 -7.63 -8.83
C ALA A 49 -1.04 -8.26 -9.07
N SER A 50 -1.14 -9.13 -10.08
CA SER A 50 -2.39 -9.83 -10.41
C SER A 50 -2.86 -10.81 -9.33
N GLU A 51 -1.99 -11.18 -8.40
CA GLU A 51 -2.34 -12.09 -7.31
C GLU A 51 -2.91 -11.38 -6.08
N ILE A 52 -2.91 -10.05 -6.09
CA ILE A 52 -3.38 -9.25 -4.96
C ILE A 52 -4.90 -9.04 -5.05
N ASP A 53 -5.61 -9.38 -3.99
CA ASP A 53 -7.08 -9.31 -3.94
C ASP A 53 -7.59 -8.02 -3.34
N GLU A 54 -6.89 -7.47 -2.34
CA GLU A 54 -7.34 -6.29 -1.63
C GLU A 54 -6.16 -5.37 -1.26
N CYS A 55 -6.45 -4.08 -1.23
CA CYS A 55 -5.54 -3.07 -0.70
C CYS A 55 -6.25 -2.35 0.45
N ILE A 56 -5.73 -2.49 1.65
CA ILE A 56 -6.29 -1.84 2.86
C ILE A 56 -5.22 -0.92 3.42
N MET A 57 -5.52 0.37 3.46
CA MET A 57 -4.58 1.38 3.94
C MET A 57 -5.23 2.23 5.04
N GLY A 58 -4.43 2.64 6.00
CA GLY A 58 -4.85 3.62 6.99
C GLY A 58 -4.40 5.01 6.60
N CYS A 59 -5.25 5.99 6.83
CA CYS A 59 -4.90 7.41 6.66
C CYS A 59 -5.72 8.25 7.61
N VAL A 60 -5.06 8.87 8.58
CA VAL A 60 -5.73 9.64 9.62
C VAL A 60 -6.31 10.95 9.07
N LEU A 61 -5.55 11.64 8.23
CA LEU A 61 -5.95 12.92 7.67
C LEU A 61 -6.00 12.84 6.15
N GLN A 62 -7.21 12.68 5.62
CA GLN A 62 -7.41 12.49 4.17
C GLN A 62 -7.70 13.79 3.42
N ALA A 63 -7.82 14.91 4.14
CA ALA A 63 -8.13 16.18 3.51
C ALA A 63 -7.07 16.56 2.45
N GLY A 64 -7.53 16.98 1.28
CA GLY A 64 -6.64 17.39 0.20
C GLY A 64 -6.01 16.26 -0.60
N LEU A 65 -6.31 14.98 -0.26
CA LEU A 65 -5.72 13.83 -0.95
C LEU A 65 -6.58 13.29 -2.09
N GLY A 66 -7.77 13.84 -2.30
CA GLY A 66 -8.70 13.32 -3.28
C GLY A 66 -9.48 12.13 -2.76
N GLN A 67 -10.07 11.37 -3.66
CA GLN A 67 -10.91 10.23 -3.28
C GLN A 67 -10.08 8.98 -3.04
N ASN A 68 -10.44 8.24 -2.01
CA ASN A 68 -9.89 6.93 -1.68
C ASN A 68 -8.37 6.83 -1.87
N PRO A 69 -7.57 7.37 -0.94
CA PRO A 69 -6.11 7.31 -1.04
C PRO A 69 -5.54 5.91 -1.23
N ALA A 70 -6.18 4.87 -0.63
CA ALA A 70 -5.77 3.49 -0.82
C ALA A 70 -5.86 3.08 -2.29
N ARG A 71 -6.94 3.45 -2.98
CA ARG A 71 -7.09 3.14 -4.40
C ARG A 71 -6.06 3.89 -5.24
N GLN A 72 -5.80 5.15 -4.92
CA GLN A 72 -4.77 5.91 -5.61
C GLN A 72 -3.40 5.23 -5.47
N ALA A 73 -3.04 4.84 -4.24
CA ALA A 73 -1.78 4.15 -3.98
C ALA A 73 -1.70 2.82 -4.73
N ALA A 74 -2.78 2.04 -4.72
CA ALA A 74 -2.85 0.75 -5.40
C ALA A 74 -2.61 0.91 -6.91
N LEU A 75 -3.29 1.85 -7.54
CA LEU A 75 -3.15 2.10 -8.98
C LEU A 75 -1.76 2.62 -9.34
N MET A 76 -1.23 3.54 -8.53
CA MET A 76 0.13 4.04 -8.71
C MET A 76 1.18 2.94 -8.61
N ALA A 77 0.96 1.97 -7.73
CA ALA A 77 1.86 0.84 -7.53
C ALA A 77 1.75 -0.24 -8.62
N GLY A 78 0.81 -0.10 -9.53
CA GLY A 78 0.63 -1.05 -10.62
C GLY A 78 -0.28 -2.23 -10.28
N LEU A 79 -1.06 -2.16 -9.19
CA LEU A 79 -2.06 -3.18 -8.90
C LEU A 79 -3.20 -3.08 -9.92
N PRO A 80 -3.90 -4.20 -10.20
CA PRO A 80 -4.97 -4.16 -11.20
C PRO A 80 -6.11 -3.24 -10.78
N ASP A 81 -6.77 -2.60 -11.74
CA ASP A 81 -7.87 -1.67 -11.48
C ASP A 81 -9.13 -2.36 -10.95
N THR A 82 -9.16 -3.68 -11.04
CA THR A 82 -10.25 -4.50 -10.47
C THR A 82 -10.10 -4.75 -8.97
N ILE A 83 -8.97 -4.32 -8.36
CA ILE A 83 -8.71 -4.58 -6.95
C ILE A 83 -9.69 -3.82 -6.06
N SER A 84 -10.08 -4.43 -4.96
CA SER A 84 -10.83 -3.76 -3.90
C SER A 84 -9.87 -2.93 -3.05
N ALA A 85 -10.19 -1.68 -2.80
CA ALA A 85 -9.35 -0.78 -2.02
C ALA A 85 -10.16 -0.03 -0.98
N VAL A 86 -9.69 -0.03 0.26
CA VAL A 86 -10.34 0.59 1.41
C VAL A 86 -9.32 1.44 2.17
N THR A 87 -9.75 2.66 2.49
CA THR A 87 -8.94 3.58 3.31
C THR A 87 -9.53 3.71 4.69
#